data_445a302587ac1f9f662f764a0a6ebf55
#
_entry.id   445a302587ac1f9f662f764a0a6ebf55
#
_cell.length_a   1.000
_cell.length_b   1.000
_cell.length_c   1.000
_cell.angle_alpha   90.00
_cell.angle_beta   90.00
_cell.angle_gamma   90.00
#
_symmetry.space_group_name_H-M   'P 1'
#
loop_
_entity.id
_entity.type
_entity.pdbx_description
1 polymer ?
#
loop_
_entity_poly.entity_id
_entity_poly.type
_entity_poly.pdbx_seq_one_letter_code
_entity_poly.pdbx_strand_id
1 'polypeptide(L)'
;MLKNKYLVVVPGIILAFILYTLSQGFNNIIGIELLGYTKSPISTAMIAILLGMFFGNVFKIRSSFQKGLNFTREYILKFGIICLGIQLKPFEFLDFGKIAIPLIVICIISVLIVIKLIIKKLKIPTRMAYLISIGSTVCGTTAIMATAPVIKANKSEVSYAIANITLFGILSMLLYPYFANIYFEGNPLFAGLFLGTSIHETSQVAAAGLIYEQQFNSPETLNIATVTKLIRNTFLIIMIPLFAFLYNRGQRKERNYSILNIFPYFVLGFIGMIILRNIGDQIFATYNED
;
A
#
# COMPACT_ATOMS: atom_id res chain seq x y z
N MET A 1 -15.93 -16.56 26.64
CA MET A 1 -16.31 -15.69 25.49
C MET A 1 -15.17 -15.39 24.50
N LEU A 2 -13.91 -15.44 24.87
CA LEU A 2 -12.75 -15.15 23.98
C LEU A 2 -12.46 -16.26 22.93
N LYS A 3 -12.70 -17.54 23.23
CA LYS A 3 -12.45 -18.67 22.31
C LYS A 3 -13.22 -18.61 20.98
N ASN A 4 -14.43 -18.00 20.96
CA ASN A 4 -15.26 -17.93 19.76
C ASN A 4 -14.83 -16.83 18.77
N LYS A 5 -14.08 -15.82 19.20
CA LYS A 5 -13.69 -14.67 18.36
C LYS A 5 -12.60 -15.03 17.35
N TYR A 6 -11.68 -15.91 17.71
CA TYR A 6 -10.60 -16.37 16.84
C TYR A 6 -11.06 -17.42 15.83
N LEU A 7 -11.99 -18.31 16.19
CA LEU A 7 -12.56 -19.32 15.27
C LEU A 7 -13.28 -18.69 14.07
N VAL A 8 -13.79 -17.46 14.21
CA VAL A 8 -14.54 -16.77 13.14
C VAL A 8 -13.62 -16.23 12.05
N VAL A 9 -12.33 -16.01 12.33
CA VAL A 9 -11.36 -15.47 11.35
C VAL A 9 -10.66 -16.59 10.55
N VAL A 10 -10.56 -17.79 11.14
CA VAL A 10 -9.87 -18.95 10.55
C VAL A 10 -10.30 -19.28 9.12
N PRO A 11 -11.62 -19.36 8.79
CA PRO A 11 -12.04 -19.72 7.44
C PRO A 11 -11.50 -18.77 6.36
N GLY A 12 -11.46 -17.46 6.63
CA GLY A 12 -10.95 -16.49 5.67
C GLY A 12 -9.42 -16.54 5.52
N ILE A 13 -8.69 -16.86 6.58
CA ILE A 13 -7.24 -17.07 6.53
C ILE A 13 -6.92 -18.31 5.70
N ILE A 14 -7.66 -19.41 5.94
CA ILE A 14 -7.51 -20.64 5.16
C ILE A 14 -7.80 -20.39 3.68
N LEU A 15 -8.87 -19.63 3.37
CA LEU A 15 -9.18 -19.28 1.98
C LEU A 15 -8.05 -18.48 1.33
N ALA A 16 -7.47 -17.51 2.02
CA ALA A 16 -6.33 -16.75 1.51
C ALA A 16 -5.12 -17.65 1.24
N PHE A 17 -4.85 -18.60 2.15
CA PHE A 17 -3.76 -19.57 1.99
C PHE A 17 -4.01 -20.53 0.82
N ILE A 18 -5.25 -21.01 0.64
CA ILE A 18 -5.64 -21.87 -0.50
C ILE A 18 -5.44 -21.10 -1.81
N LEU A 19 -5.88 -19.85 -1.89
CA LEU A 19 -5.69 -19.03 -3.10
C LEU A 19 -4.20 -18.81 -3.41
N TYR A 20 -3.36 -18.65 -2.40
CA TYR A 20 -1.92 -18.53 -2.57
C TYR A 20 -1.31 -19.86 -3.10
N THR A 21 -1.64 -21.01 -2.52
CA THR A 21 -1.13 -22.30 -2.99
C THR A 21 -1.62 -22.64 -4.39
N LEU A 22 -2.87 -22.32 -4.71
CA LEU A 22 -3.40 -22.47 -6.08
C LEU A 22 -2.62 -21.56 -7.06
N SER A 23 -2.32 -20.33 -6.68
CA SER A 23 -1.57 -19.42 -7.54
C SER A 23 -0.13 -19.90 -7.81
N GLN A 24 0.51 -20.54 -6.83
CA GLN A 24 1.81 -21.21 -7.05
C GLN A 24 1.69 -22.37 -8.04
N GLY A 25 0.67 -23.23 -7.88
CA GLY A 25 0.40 -24.32 -8.81
C GLY A 25 0.15 -23.82 -10.23
N PHE A 26 -0.71 -22.83 -10.41
CA PHE A 26 -0.96 -22.21 -11.71
C PHE A 26 0.29 -21.58 -12.32
N ASN A 27 1.12 -20.91 -11.50
CA ASN A 27 2.37 -20.34 -11.96
C ASN A 27 3.32 -21.40 -12.51
N ASN A 28 3.48 -22.52 -11.81
CA ASN A 28 4.34 -23.62 -12.25
C ASN A 28 3.80 -24.28 -13.53
N ILE A 29 2.50 -24.61 -13.55
CA ILE A 29 1.89 -25.28 -14.70
C ILE A 29 1.94 -24.38 -15.95
N ILE A 30 1.48 -23.15 -15.85
CA ILE A 30 1.40 -22.24 -17.01
C ILE A 30 2.79 -21.80 -17.44
N GLY A 31 3.63 -21.38 -16.49
CA GLY A 31 4.91 -20.76 -16.81
C GLY A 31 5.99 -21.76 -17.19
N ILE A 32 6.10 -22.85 -16.47
CA ILE A 32 7.20 -23.83 -16.61
C ILE A 32 6.78 -24.99 -17.49
N GLU A 33 5.68 -25.67 -17.16
CA GLU A 33 5.29 -26.90 -17.85
C GLU A 33 4.68 -26.66 -19.22
N LEU A 34 3.77 -25.67 -19.34
CA LEU A 34 3.04 -25.41 -20.59
C LEU A 34 3.81 -24.51 -21.56
N LEU A 35 4.45 -23.46 -21.07
CA LEU A 35 5.17 -22.47 -21.89
C LEU A 35 6.67 -22.74 -22.00
N GLY A 36 7.22 -23.71 -21.25
CA GLY A 36 8.63 -24.12 -21.29
C GLY A 36 9.64 -23.07 -20.86
N TYR A 37 9.20 -22.03 -20.13
CA TYR A 37 10.11 -21.00 -19.62
C TYR A 37 10.86 -21.50 -18.37
N THR A 38 12.10 -21.09 -18.22
CA THR A 38 12.87 -21.32 -16.96
C THR A 38 12.27 -20.56 -15.78
N LYS A 39 11.54 -19.48 -16.07
CA LYS A 39 10.79 -18.66 -15.11
C LYS A 39 9.48 -18.20 -15.75
N SER A 40 8.38 -18.34 -15.02
CA SER A 40 7.07 -17.89 -15.51
C SER A 40 7.06 -16.40 -15.87
N PRO A 41 6.49 -16.00 -17.03
CA PRO A 41 6.34 -14.60 -17.39
C PRO A 41 5.33 -13.84 -16.54
N ILE A 42 4.58 -14.54 -15.69
CA ILE A 42 3.58 -13.96 -14.77
C ILE A 42 3.98 -14.32 -13.35
N SER A 43 4.06 -13.32 -12.45
CA SER A 43 4.42 -13.59 -11.04
C SER A 43 3.31 -14.31 -10.29
N THR A 44 3.68 -15.15 -9.31
CA THR A 44 2.73 -15.83 -8.40
C THR A 44 1.82 -14.82 -7.69
N ALA A 45 2.37 -13.67 -7.27
CA ALA A 45 1.59 -12.61 -6.65
C ALA A 45 0.50 -12.06 -7.58
N MET A 46 0.82 -11.85 -8.87
CA MET A 46 -0.14 -11.39 -9.86
C MET A 46 -1.27 -12.40 -10.07
N ILE A 47 -0.93 -13.69 -10.18
CA ILE A 47 -1.93 -14.77 -10.31
C ILE A 47 -2.82 -14.82 -9.06
N ALA A 48 -2.24 -14.71 -7.85
CA ALA A 48 -3.02 -14.71 -6.60
C ALA A 48 -4.03 -13.55 -6.53
N ILE A 49 -3.64 -12.37 -7.01
CA ILE A 49 -4.51 -11.21 -7.07
C ILE A 49 -5.65 -11.42 -8.07
N LEU A 50 -5.33 -11.91 -9.29
CA LEU A 50 -6.34 -12.18 -10.32
C LEU A 50 -7.32 -13.26 -9.88
N LEU A 51 -6.83 -14.35 -9.26
CA LEU A 51 -7.68 -15.38 -8.67
C LEU A 51 -8.56 -14.81 -7.56
N GLY A 52 -7.99 -14.02 -6.65
CA GLY A 52 -8.75 -13.37 -5.57
C GLY A 52 -9.86 -12.47 -6.09
N MET A 53 -9.61 -11.68 -7.14
CA MET A 53 -10.61 -10.85 -7.79
C MET A 53 -11.69 -11.71 -8.48
N PHE A 54 -11.30 -12.76 -9.19
CA PHE A 54 -12.23 -13.68 -9.84
C PHE A 54 -13.15 -14.33 -8.81
N PHE A 55 -12.60 -14.98 -7.79
CA PHE A 55 -13.40 -15.62 -6.73
C PHE A 55 -14.28 -14.64 -5.97
N GLY A 56 -13.77 -13.43 -5.69
CA GLY A 56 -14.52 -12.40 -4.98
C GLY A 56 -15.71 -11.83 -5.75
N ASN A 57 -15.64 -11.83 -7.09
CA ASN A 57 -16.74 -11.33 -7.94
C ASN A 57 -17.72 -12.43 -8.37
N VAL A 58 -17.22 -13.65 -8.61
CA VAL A 58 -18.07 -14.77 -9.09
C VAL A 58 -18.80 -15.45 -7.95
N PHE A 59 -18.18 -15.61 -6.80
CA PHE A 59 -18.77 -16.31 -5.66
C PHE A 59 -19.22 -15.33 -4.58
N LYS A 60 -20.46 -15.47 -4.10
CA LYS A 60 -20.93 -14.75 -2.91
C LYS A 60 -20.18 -15.26 -1.68
N ILE A 61 -19.11 -14.56 -1.30
CA ILE A 61 -18.33 -14.93 -0.13
C ILE A 61 -19.18 -14.73 1.14
N ARG A 62 -19.38 -15.80 1.90
CA ARG A 62 -20.13 -15.76 3.17
C ARG A 62 -19.46 -14.80 4.16
N SER A 63 -20.26 -14.20 5.02
CA SER A 63 -19.78 -13.22 6.04
C SER A 63 -18.68 -13.78 6.97
N SER A 64 -18.66 -15.09 7.21
CA SER A 64 -17.62 -15.77 7.98
C SER A 64 -16.23 -15.67 7.32
N PHE A 65 -16.16 -15.84 6.00
CA PHE A 65 -14.90 -15.67 5.24
C PHE A 65 -14.47 -14.21 5.16
N GLN A 66 -15.42 -13.28 4.99
CA GLN A 66 -15.11 -11.85 4.93
C GLN A 66 -14.42 -11.34 6.20
N LYS A 67 -14.82 -11.83 7.39
CA LYS A 67 -14.17 -11.47 8.65
C LYS A 67 -12.70 -11.90 8.68
N GLY A 68 -12.40 -13.10 8.22
CA GLY A 68 -11.03 -13.60 8.15
C GLY A 68 -10.20 -12.90 7.07
N LEU A 69 -10.76 -12.63 5.89
CA LEU A 69 -10.08 -11.87 4.84
C LEU A 69 -9.77 -10.43 5.28
N ASN A 70 -10.71 -9.78 5.98
CA ASN A 70 -10.47 -8.45 6.55
C ASN A 70 -9.37 -8.49 7.62
N PHE A 71 -9.34 -9.51 8.47
CA PHE A 71 -8.27 -9.72 9.44
C PHE A 71 -6.91 -9.90 8.74
N THR A 72 -6.86 -10.72 7.69
CA THR A 72 -5.64 -10.93 6.90
C THR A 72 -5.14 -9.60 6.31
N ARG A 73 -6.04 -8.81 5.71
CA ARG A 73 -5.68 -7.51 5.14
C ARG A 73 -5.26 -6.50 6.20
N GLU A 74 -5.89 -6.50 7.36
CA GLU A 74 -5.66 -5.47 8.38
C GLU A 74 -4.48 -5.80 9.29
N TYR A 75 -4.28 -7.05 9.66
CA TYR A 75 -3.27 -7.46 10.63
C TYR A 75 -2.11 -8.24 9.99
N ILE A 76 -2.39 -9.28 9.21
CA ILE A 76 -1.33 -10.15 8.66
C ILE A 76 -0.50 -9.38 7.64
N LEU A 77 -1.12 -8.62 6.76
CA LEU A 77 -0.41 -7.78 5.80
C LEU A 77 0.47 -6.73 6.49
N LYS A 78 -0.08 -6.02 7.49
CA LYS A 78 0.71 -5.03 8.25
C LYS A 78 1.86 -5.68 8.98
N PHE A 79 1.65 -6.86 9.56
CA PHE A 79 2.72 -7.63 10.20
C PHE A 79 3.80 -8.03 9.18
N GLY A 80 3.42 -8.49 7.99
CA GLY A 80 4.36 -8.76 6.90
C GLY A 80 5.19 -7.52 6.53
N ILE A 81 4.54 -6.35 6.41
CA ILE A 81 5.24 -5.08 6.14
C ILE A 81 6.20 -4.71 7.28
N ILE A 82 5.81 -4.91 8.54
CA ILE A 82 6.70 -4.70 9.70
C ILE A 82 7.94 -5.59 9.57
N CYS A 83 7.76 -6.87 9.25
CA CYS A 83 8.86 -7.82 9.10
C CYS A 83 9.84 -7.44 7.97
N LEU A 84 9.38 -6.78 6.91
CA LEU A 84 10.28 -6.28 5.85
C LEU A 84 11.33 -5.29 6.38
N GLY A 85 11.04 -4.61 7.49
CA GLY A 85 12.00 -3.71 8.13
C GLY A 85 13.33 -4.37 8.51
N ILE A 86 13.33 -5.69 8.78
CA ILE A 86 14.57 -6.41 9.12
C ILE A 86 15.53 -6.55 7.93
N GLN A 87 15.05 -6.35 6.70
CA GLN A 87 15.89 -6.43 5.50
C GLN A 87 16.67 -5.13 5.24
N LEU A 88 16.33 -4.04 5.95
CA LEU A 88 16.90 -2.71 5.73
C LEU A 88 17.98 -2.36 6.76
N LYS A 89 19.08 -1.80 6.29
CA LYS A 89 20.08 -1.17 7.15
C LYS A 89 19.66 0.28 7.47
N PRO A 90 19.94 0.77 8.72
CA PRO A 90 19.52 2.12 9.13
C PRO A 90 20.04 3.25 8.24
N PHE A 91 21.28 3.15 7.77
CA PHE A 91 21.87 4.16 6.89
C PHE A 91 21.19 4.21 5.51
N GLU A 92 20.87 3.04 4.94
CA GLU A 92 20.12 2.96 3.68
C GLU A 92 18.73 3.61 3.82
N PHE A 93 18.05 3.38 4.96
CA PHE A 93 16.76 4.00 5.23
C PHE A 93 16.83 5.53 5.27
N LEU A 94 17.88 6.10 5.90
CA LEU A 94 18.07 7.55 5.97
C LEU A 94 18.43 8.15 4.61
N ASP A 95 19.25 7.48 3.83
CA ASP A 95 19.64 7.95 2.49
C ASP A 95 18.48 7.88 1.50
N PHE A 96 17.65 6.83 1.56
CA PHE A 96 16.38 6.78 0.82
C PHE A 96 15.45 7.93 1.21
N GLY A 97 15.39 8.28 2.49
CA GLY A 97 14.59 9.39 2.99
C GLY A 97 14.97 10.72 2.36
N LYS A 98 16.27 11.00 2.19
CA LYS A 98 16.76 12.24 1.57
C LYS A 98 16.27 12.41 0.13
N ILE A 99 16.14 11.32 -0.63
CA ILE A 99 15.65 11.34 -2.02
C ILE A 99 14.13 11.23 -2.06
N ALA A 100 13.55 10.37 -1.25
CA ALA A 100 12.11 10.08 -1.26
C ALA A 100 11.27 11.27 -0.77
N ILE A 101 11.70 11.98 0.28
CA ILE A 101 10.92 13.09 0.87
C ILE A 101 10.68 14.23 -0.13
N PRO A 102 11.71 14.80 -0.81
CA PRO A 102 11.48 15.83 -1.81
C PRO A 102 10.58 15.35 -2.96
N LEU A 103 10.79 14.11 -3.43
CA LEU A 103 9.98 13.52 -4.48
C LEU A 103 8.51 13.39 -4.05
N ILE A 104 8.26 12.89 -2.85
CA ILE A 104 6.91 12.77 -2.29
C ILE A 104 6.22 14.14 -2.18
N VAL A 105 6.95 15.17 -1.71
CA VAL A 105 6.42 16.54 -1.60
C VAL A 105 6.04 17.07 -2.98
N ILE A 106 6.89 16.88 -3.99
CA ILE A 106 6.61 17.29 -5.37
C ILE A 106 5.36 16.55 -5.88
N CYS A 107 5.25 15.25 -5.68
CA CYS A 107 4.09 14.46 -6.07
C CYS A 107 2.81 14.95 -5.38
N ILE A 108 2.85 15.21 -4.07
CA ILE A 108 1.70 15.75 -3.31
C ILE A 108 1.24 17.10 -3.90
N ILE A 109 2.17 18.03 -4.08
CA ILE A 109 1.88 19.37 -4.64
C ILE A 109 1.31 19.25 -6.05
N SER A 110 1.91 18.40 -6.90
CA SER A 110 1.44 18.17 -8.26
C SER A 110 0.01 17.64 -8.31
N VAL A 111 -0.33 16.66 -7.48
CA VAL A 111 -1.69 16.12 -7.38
C VAL A 111 -2.66 17.20 -6.92
N LEU A 112 -2.31 18.02 -5.92
CA LEU A 112 -3.16 19.09 -5.44
C LEU A 112 -3.44 20.14 -6.53
N ILE A 113 -2.42 20.50 -7.31
CA ILE A 113 -2.56 21.45 -8.43
C ILE A 113 -3.46 20.86 -9.51
N VAL A 114 -3.17 19.63 -9.97
CA VAL A 114 -3.92 18.96 -11.04
C VAL A 114 -5.39 18.81 -10.65
N ILE A 115 -5.69 18.37 -9.43
CA ILE A 115 -7.06 18.20 -8.98
C ILE A 115 -7.78 19.54 -8.90
N LYS A 116 -7.13 20.60 -8.40
CA LYS A 116 -7.73 21.96 -8.37
C LYS A 116 -8.11 22.45 -9.76
N LEU A 117 -7.31 22.13 -10.77
CA LEU A 117 -7.60 22.50 -12.16
C LEU A 117 -8.73 21.65 -12.76
N ILE A 118 -8.72 20.33 -12.49
CA ILE A 118 -9.70 19.39 -13.02
C ILE A 118 -11.09 19.58 -12.41
N ILE A 119 -11.19 19.85 -11.11
CA ILE A 119 -12.47 20.09 -10.43
C ILE A 119 -13.28 21.18 -11.13
N LYS A 120 -12.62 22.30 -11.46
CA LYS A 120 -13.27 23.42 -12.14
C LYS A 120 -13.80 23.03 -13.52
N LYS A 121 -13.05 22.19 -14.25
CA LYS A 121 -13.38 21.80 -15.63
C LYS A 121 -14.45 20.71 -15.70
N LEU A 122 -14.40 19.72 -14.82
CA LEU A 122 -15.29 18.55 -14.83
C LEU A 122 -16.55 18.71 -13.98
N LYS A 123 -16.74 19.83 -13.27
CA LYS A 123 -17.89 20.10 -12.40
C LYS A 123 -18.14 18.99 -11.37
N ILE A 124 -17.08 18.35 -10.86
CA ILE A 124 -17.17 17.30 -9.87
C ILE A 124 -17.64 17.89 -8.53
N PRO A 125 -18.52 17.22 -7.77
CA PRO A 125 -18.91 17.67 -6.44
C PRO A 125 -17.69 17.90 -5.55
N THR A 126 -17.61 19.07 -4.92
CA THR A 126 -16.42 19.52 -4.18
C THR A 126 -15.95 18.50 -3.14
N ARG A 127 -16.86 17.90 -2.37
CA ARG A 127 -16.50 16.89 -1.36
C ARG A 127 -15.86 15.66 -1.97
N MET A 128 -16.43 15.14 -3.05
CA MET A 128 -15.89 13.98 -3.77
C MET A 128 -14.49 14.28 -4.31
N ALA A 129 -14.31 15.47 -4.88
CA ALA A 129 -13.02 15.92 -5.36
C ALA A 129 -11.96 16.01 -4.24
N TYR A 130 -12.32 16.53 -3.07
CA TYR A 130 -11.45 16.54 -1.89
C TYR A 130 -11.09 15.10 -1.43
N LEU A 131 -12.05 14.18 -1.42
CA LEU A 131 -11.79 12.79 -1.06
C LEU A 131 -10.85 12.08 -2.04
N ILE A 132 -11.07 12.25 -3.35
CA ILE A 132 -10.17 11.70 -4.37
C ILE A 132 -8.78 12.32 -4.24
N SER A 133 -8.71 13.64 -4.00
CA SER A 133 -7.44 14.35 -3.81
C SER A 133 -6.62 13.75 -2.67
N ILE A 134 -7.20 13.65 -1.49
CA ILE A 134 -6.45 13.15 -0.33
C ILE A 134 -6.12 11.66 -0.48
N GLY A 135 -6.99 10.87 -1.08
CA GLY A 135 -6.72 9.48 -1.41
C GLY A 135 -5.53 9.35 -2.36
N SER A 136 -5.46 10.19 -3.39
CA SER A 136 -4.34 10.18 -4.35
C SER A 136 -3.04 10.75 -3.78
N THR A 137 -3.11 11.64 -2.80
CA THR A 137 -1.90 12.27 -2.24
C THR A 137 -1.19 11.42 -1.21
N VAL A 138 -1.86 10.56 -0.44
CA VAL A 138 -1.22 9.86 0.69
C VAL A 138 -1.38 8.34 0.59
N CYS A 139 -2.44 7.76 1.20
CA CYS A 139 -2.56 6.31 1.39
C CYS A 139 -3.90 5.74 0.93
N GLY A 140 -4.49 6.32 -0.08
CA GLY A 140 -5.69 5.78 -0.70
C GLY A 140 -6.91 5.78 0.23
N THR A 141 -7.47 4.62 0.44
CA THR A 141 -8.72 4.42 1.19
C THR A 141 -8.64 4.89 2.63
N THR A 142 -7.51 4.71 3.31
CA THR A 142 -7.32 5.15 4.70
C THR A 142 -7.43 6.68 4.82
N ALA A 143 -6.83 7.42 3.89
CA ALA A 143 -6.90 8.87 3.87
C ALA A 143 -8.33 9.36 3.58
N ILE A 144 -9.05 8.71 2.67
CA ILE A 144 -10.45 9.00 2.38
C ILE A 144 -11.32 8.81 3.63
N MET A 145 -11.19 7.64 4.28
CA MET A 145 -11.99 7.31 5.47
C MET A 145 -11.72 8.25 6.65
N ALA A 146 -10.48 8.66 6.85
CA ALA A 146 -10.10 9.60 7.89
C ALA A 146 -10.60 11.04 7.61
N THR A 147 -10.66 11.45 6.34
CA THR A 147 -11.08 12.80 5.94
C THR A 147 -12.59 12.92 5.78
N ALA A 148 -13.29 11.87 5.40
CA ALA A 148 -14.73 11.89 5.14
C ALA A 148 -15.57 12.51 6.27
N PRO A 149 -15.39 12.15 7.57
CA PRO A 149 -16.12 12.76 8.66
C PRO A 149 -15.75 14.25 8.87
N VAL A 150 -14.51 14.63 8.51
CA VAL A 150 -14.00 15.99 8.65
C VAL A 150 -14.74 16.96 7.73
N ILE A 151 -14.93 16.57 6.47
CA ILE A 151 -15.61 17.35 5.44
C ILE A 151 -17.11 17.03 5.35
N LYS A 152 -17.64 16.21 6.27
CA LYS A 152 -19.04 15.76 6.30
C LYS A 152 -19.49 15.17 4.96
N ALA A 153 -18.65 14.34 4.35
CA ALA A 153 -18.96 13.65 3.12
C ALA A 153 -20.06 12.61 3.34
N ASN A 154 -20.96 12.45 2.38
CA ASN A 154 -21.99 11.43 2.43
C ASN A 154 -21.43 10.05 2.01
N LYS A 155 -22.19 8.98 2.31
CA LYS A 155 -21.76 7.61 2.03
C LYS A 155 -21.50 7.35 0.54
N SER A 156 -22.27 7.97 -0.35
CA SER A 156 -22.12 7.80 -1.80
C SER A 156 -20.82 8.44 -2.29
N GLU A 157 -20.49 9.67 -1.83
CA GLU A 157 -19.24 10.37 -2.16
C GLU A 157 -18.01 9.56 -1.70
N VAL A 158 -18.08 9.00 -0.48
CA VAL A 158 -17.01 8.16 0.09
C VAL A 158 -16.85 6.87 -0.71
N SER A 159 -17.94 6.17 -0.98
CA SER A 159 -17.91 4.91 -1.73
C SER A 159 -17.37 5.10 -3.14
N TYR A 160 -17.77 6.18 -3.82
CA TYR A 160 -17.27 6.50 -5.16
C TYR A 160 -15.77 6.81 -5.13
N ALA A 161 -15.32 7.63 -4.18
CA ALA A 161 -13.90 7.96 -4.05
C ALA A 161 -13.04 6.71 -3.77
N ILE A 162 -13.51 5.83 -2.87
CA ILE A 162 -12.83 4.56 -2.58
C ILE A 162 -12.79 3.66 -3.81
N ALA A 163 -13.91 3.49 -4.50
CA ALA A 163 -13.98 2.65 -5.69
C ALA A 163 -13.01 3.12 -6.78
N ASN A 164 -12.93 4.43 -7.00
CA ASN A 164 -12.03 5.04 -7.97
C ASN A 164 -10.56 4.78 -7.63
N ILE A 165 -10.14 5.11 -6.40
CA ILE A 165 -8.76 4.90 -5.94
C ILE A 165 -8.38 3.40 -5.98
N THR A 166 -9.30 2.51 -5.60
CA THR A 166 -9.04 1.08 -5.61
C THR A 166 -8.91 0.55 -7.02
N LEU A 167 -9.78 0.94 -7.94
CA LEU A 167 -9.74 0.51 -9.34
C LEU A 167 -8.44 0.92 -10.03
N PHE A 168 -8.13 2.22 -10.00
CA PHE A 168 -6.88 2.71 -10.60
C PHE A 168 -5.63 2.19 -9.88
N GLY A 169 -5.73 1.97 -8.57
CA GLY A 169 -4.66 1.36 -7.81
C GLY A 169 -4.38 -0.09 -8.20
N ILE A 170 -5.42 -0.89 -8.47
CA ILE A 170 -5.28 -2.27 -8.97
C ILE A 170 -4.64 -2.26 -10.35
N LEU A 171 -5.10 -1.42 -11.26
CA LEU A 171 -4.50 -1.29 -12.60
C LEU A 171 -3.03 -0.89 -12.51
N SER A 172 -2.70 0.09 -11.67
CA SER A 172 -1.32 0.53 -11.45
C SER A 172 -0.45 -0.58 -10.86
N MET A 173 -0.97 -1.30 -9.86
CA MET A 173 -0.27 -2.42 -9.23
C MET A 173 0.11 -3.52 -10.22
N LEU A 174 -0.75 -3.82 -11.18
CA LEU A 174 -0.50 -4.86 -12.18
C LEU A 174 0.42 -4.40 -13.32
N LEU A 175 0.33 -3.13 -13.73
CA LEU A 175 1.02 -2.62 -14.93
C LEU A 175 2.34 -1.90 -14.60
N TYR A 176 2.39 -1.15 -13.49
CA TYR A 176 3.54 -0.30 -13.19
C TYR A 176 4.85 -1.05 -12.93
N PRO A 177 4.89 -2.27 -12.40
CA PRO A 177 6.13 -3.04 -12.31
C PRO A 177 6.82 -3.21 -13.66
N TYR A 178 6.06 -3.50 -14.71
CA TYR A 178 6.58 -3.68 -16.06
C TYR A 178 7.01 -2.34 -16.68
N PHE A 179 6.21 -1.29 -16.52
CA PHE A 179 6.59 0.06 -16.97
C PHE A 179 7.85 0.56 -16.27
N ALA A 180 7.95 0.32 -14.96
CA ALA A 180 9.12 0.72 -14.18
C ALA A 180 10.39 0.02 -14.68
N ASN A 181 10.32 -1.28 -14.97
CA ASN A 181 11.47 -2.02 -15.47
C ASN A 181 11.94 -1.51 -16.84
N ILE A 182 11.00 -1.25 -17.76
CA ILE A 182 11.32 -0.74 -19.09
C ILE A 182 11.86 0.69 -19.01
N TYR A 183 11.19 1.57 -18.26
CA TYR A 183 11.53 3.00 -18.25
C TYR A 183 12.81 3.31 -17.48
N PHE A 184 13.06 2.58 -16.39
CA PHE A 184 14.24 2.78 -15.55
C PHE A 184 15.35 1.75 -15.79
N GLU A 185 15.27 0.99 -16.90
CA GLU A 185 16.30 0.02 -17.33
C GLU A 185 16.71 -0.97 -16.19
N GLY A 186 15.74 -1.38 -15.39
CA GLY A 186 15.97 -2.28 -14.28
C GLY A 186 16.62 -1.66 -13.04
N ASN A 187 16.79 -0.34 -12.97
CA ASN A 187 17.37 0.31 -11.78
C ASN A 187 16.43 0.20 -10.57
N PRO A 188 16.84 -0.50 -9.48
CA PRO A 188 15.98 -0.78 -8.35
C PRO A 188 15.53 0.47 -7.59
N LEU A 189 16.42 1.48 -7.50
CA LEU A 189 16.13 2.72 -6.77
C LEU A 189 15.00 3.50 -7.44
N PHE A 190 15.14 3.77 -8.73
CA PHE A 190 14.13 4.54 -9.46
C PHE A 190 12.82 3.77 -9.63
N ALA A 191 12.89 2.47 -9.89
CA ALA A 191 11.71 1.61 -9.94
C ALA A 191 10.96 1.60 -8.60
N GLY A 192 11.67 1.41 -7.48
CA GLY A 192 11.09 1.41 -6.14
C GLY A 192 10.47 2.77 -5.75
N LEU A 193 11.17 3.88 -6.01
CA LEU A 193 10.65 5.23 -5.81
C LEU A 193 9.38 5.47 -6.63
N PHE A 194 9.37 5.06 -7.90
CA PHE A 194 8.21 5.17 -8.78
C PHE A 194 7.02 4.37 -8.25
N LEU A 195 7.19 3.09 -7.91
CA LEU A 195 6.12 2.25 -7.38
C LEU A 195 5.58 2.80 -6.06
N GLY A 196 6.45 3.23 -5.13
CA GLY A 196 6.08 3.78 -3.84
C GLY A 196 5.34 5.12 -3.91
N THR A 197 5.67 5.96 -4.91
CA THR A 197 5.05 7.29 -5.09
C THR A 197 3.82 7.27 -6.00
N SER A 198 3.71 6.36 -6.96
CA SER A 198 2.63 6.34 -7.95
C SER A 198 1.42 5.56 -7.48
N ILE A 199 1.62 4.47 -6.73
CA ILE A 199 0.54 3.59 -6.27
C ILE A 199 -0.03 4.11 -4.94
N HIS A 200 -1.35 4.11 -4.82
CA HIS A 200 -2.01 4.83 -3.72
C HIS A 200 -2.12 4.01 -2.43
N GLU A 201 -2.47 2.74 -2.47
CA GLU A 201 -2.62 1.88 -1.29
C GLU A 201 -1.33 1.15 -0.93
N THR A 202 -1.03 1.06 0.38
CA THR A 202 0.17 0.37 0.88
C THR A 202 0.20 -1.11 0.49
N SER A 203 -0.96 -1.79 0.53
CA SER A 203 -1.09 -3.19 0.09
C SER A 203 -0.79 -3.37 -1.39
N GLN A 204 -1.22 -2.43 -2.22
CA GLN A 204 -0.97 -2.45 -3.66
C GLN A 204 0.51 -2.14 -3.98
N VAL A 205 1.16 -1.24 -3.22
CA VAL A 205 2.60 -1.00 -3.34
C VAL A 205 3.40 -2.25 -3.00
N ALA A 206 3.08 -2.89 -1.87
CA ALA A 206 3.75 -4.14 -1.48
C ALA A 206 3.56 -5.24 -2.54
N ALA A 207 2.34 -5.37 -3.08
CA ALA A 207 2.06 -6.32 -4.15
C ALA A 207 2.81 -5.99 -5.46
N ALA A 208 2.85 -4.71 -5.87
CA ALA A 208 3.61 -4.27 -7.05
C ALA A 208 5.12 -4.50 -6.88
N GLY A 209 5.66 -4.20 -5.69
CA GLY A 209 7.05 -4.50 -5.35
C GLY A 209 7.36 -5.98 -5.41
N LEU A 210 6.46 -6.82 -4.89
CA LEU A 210 6.59 -8.27 -4.93
C LEU A 210 6.50 -8.83 -6.38
N ILE A 211 5.60 -8.27 -7.21
CA ILE A 211 5.54 -8.60 -8.64
C ILE A 211 6.88 -8.26 -9.31
N TYR A 212 7.43 -7.08 -9.02
CA TYR A 212 8.71 -6.64 -9.58
C TYR A 212 9.85 -7.56 -9.13
N GLU A 213 9.94 -7.86 -7.83
CA GLU A 213 10.93 -8.76 -7.27
C GLU A 213 10.88 -10.14 -7.94
N GLN A 214 9.69 -10.75 -8.01
CA GLN A 214 9.51 -12.07 -8.60
C GLN A 214 9.80 -12.09 -10.09
N GLN A 215 9.46 -11.02 -10.82
CA GLN A 215 9.60 -10.97 -12.27
C GLN A 215 11.03 -10.60 -12.70
N PHE A 216 11.68 -9.68 -12.00
CA PHE A 216 12.96 -9.09 -12.40
C PHE A 216 14.13 -9.40 -11.45
N ASN A 217 13.91 -10.29 -10.44
CA ASN A 217 14.92 -10.69 -9.44
C ASN A 217 15.54 -9.52 -8.67
N SER A 218 14.72 -8.56 -8.27
CA SER A 218 15.17 -7.34 -7.58
C SER A 218 14.45 -7.13 -6.25
N PRO A 219 14.90 -7.80 -5.15
CA PRO A 219 14.31 -7.65 -3.82
C PRO A 219 14.46 -6.22 -3.28
N GLU A 220 15.51 -5.51 -3.68
CA GLU A 220 15.74 -4.12 -3.29
C GLU A 220 14.58 -3.21 -3.70
N THR A 221 13.99 -3.42 -4.88
CA THR A 221 12.86 -2.63 -5.38
C THR A 221 11.65 -2.72 -4.46
N LEU A 222 11.32 -3.91 -3.95
CA LEU A 222 10.23 -4.10 -2.97
C LEU A 222 10.49 -3.29 -1.70
N ASN A 223 11.72 -3.36 -1.17
CA ASN A 223 12.11 -2.64 0.04
C ASN A 223 12.02 -1.12 -0.16
N ILE A 224 12.57 -0.60 -1.25
CA ILE A 224 12.55 0.84 -1.58
C ILE A 224 11.12 1.34 -1.78
N ALA A 225 10.29 0.60 -2.52
CA ALA A 225 8.88 0.94 -2.74
C ALA A 225 8.10 1.00 -1.42
N THR A 226 8.33 0.02 -0.54
CA THR A 226 7.69 -0.07 0.77
C THR A 226 8.10 1.10 1.67
N VAL A 227 9.41 1.38 1.79
CA VAL A 227 9.93 2.51 2.56
C VAL A 227 9.37 3.83 2.06
N THR A 228 9.44 4.06 0.75
CA THR A 228 8.91 5.27 0.11
C THR A 228 7.43 5.46 0.46
N LYS A 229 6.65 4.38 0.41
CA LYS A 229 5.23 4.42 0.77
C LYS A 229 5.01 4.67 2.26
N LEU A 230 5.81 4.09 3.14
CA LEU A 230 5.71 4.34 4.58
C LEU A 230 6.01 5.80 4.91
N ILE A 231 7.06 6.38 4.32
CA ILE A 231 7.37 7.81 4.46
C ILE A 231 6.18 8.65 3.96
N ARG A 232 5.62 8.32 2.80
CA ARG A 232 4.44 9.04 2.27
C ARG A 232 3.24 8.95 3.20
N ASN A 233 3.02 7.84 3.87
CA ASN A 233 1.92 7.66 4.81
C ASN A 233 2.04 8.59 6.04
N THR A 234 3.25 8.97 6.47
CA THR A 234 3.43 9.90 7.60
C THR A 234 2.90 11.30 7.28
N PHE A 235 2.86 11.68 6.01
CA PHE A 235 2.27 12.95 5.58
C PHE A 235 0.76 13.06 5.87
N LEU A 236 0.09 11.96 6.23
CA LEU A 236 -1.31 11.97 6.66
C LEU A 236 -1.53 12.95 7.82
N ILE A 237 -0.56 13.04 8.73
CA ILE A 237 -0.58 13.92 9.90
C ILE A 237 -0.75 15.39 9.49
N ILE A 238 -0.12 15.78 8.37
CA ILE A 238 -0.17 17.14 7.85
C ILE A 238 -1.36 17.32 6.91
N MET A 239 -1.63 16.33 6.07
CA MET A 239 -2.59 16.45 4.99
C MET A 239 -4.03 16.49 5.49
N ILE A 240 -4.41 15.73 6.54
CA ILE A 240 -5.78 15.76 7.07
C ILE A 240 -6.14 17.13 7.67
N PRO A 241 -5.34 17.72 8.57
CA PRO A 241 -5.60 19.08 9.02
C PRO A 241 -5.61 20.12 7.89
N LEU A 242 -4.71 20.00 6.92
CA LEU A 242 -4.66 20.89 5.77
C LEU A 242 -5.96 20.84 4.96
N PHE A 243 -6.44 19.62 4.64
CA PHE A 243 -7.71 19.44 3.91
C PHE A 243 -8.92 19.90 4.72
N ALA A 244 -8.91 19.67 6.05
CA ALA A 244 -9.91 20.21 6.96
C ALA A 244 -9.95 21.74 6.91
N PHE A 245 -8.80 22.38 6.98
CA PHE A 245 -8.68 23.84 6.91
C PHE A 245 -9.14 24.38 5.54
N LEU A 246 -8.65 23.81 4.45
CA LEU A 246 -9.02 24.24 3.09
C LEU A 246 -10.53 24.10 2.82
N TYR A 247 -11.15 23.01 3.32
CA TYR A 247 -12.59 22.81 3.16
C TYR A 247 -13.41 23.73 4.06
N ASN A 248 -12.98 23.95 5.32
CA ASN A 248 -13.72 24.72 6.31
C ASN A 248 -13.43 26.24 6.25
N ARG A 249 -12.55 26.70 5.36
CA ARG A 249 -12.16 28.12 5.23
C ARG A 249 -13.34 29.11 5.06
N GLY A 250 -14.56 28.60 4.84
CA GLY A 250 -15.79 29.35 4.80
C GLY A 250 -16.79 29.06 5.93
N GLN A 251 -16.49 28.09 6.84
CA GLN A 251 -17.42 27.69 7.89
C GLN A 251 -16.73 27.72 9.27
N ARG A 252 -17.17 28.66 10.12
CA ARG A 252 -16.75 28.78 11.53
C ARG A 252 -17.24 27.56 12.34
N LYS A 253 -16.51 26.47 12.39
CA LYS A 253 -16.63 25.45 13.45
C LYS A 253 -15.36 24.63 13.55
N GLU A 254 -14.57 24.91 14.60
CA GLU A 254 -13.44 24.07 15.01
C GLU A 254 -13.94 22.72 15.52
N ARG A 255 -13.38 21.63 15.00
CA ARG A 255 -13.47 20.30 15.61
C ARG A 255 -12.07 19.85 15.95
N ASN A 256 -11.85 19.54 17.22
CA ASN A 256 -10.62 18.92 17.69
C ASN A 256 -10.52 17.48 17.12
N TYR A 257 -9.57 17.28 16.22
CA TYR A 257 -9.21 15.93 15.73
C TYR A 257 -7.99 15.46 16.50
N SER A 258 -8.10 14.26 17.08
CA SER A 258 -6.93 13.62 17.68
C SER A 258 -6.01 13.09 16.58
N ILE A 259 -4.89 13.74 16.39
CA ILE A 259 -3.83 13.37 15.44
C ILE A 259 -3.34 11.94 15.73
N LEU A 260 -3.31 11.54 16.99
CA LEU A 260 -2.90 10.20 17.42
C LEU A 260 -3.73 9.08 16.81
N ASN A 261 -5.04 9.29 16.57
CA ASN A 261 -5.91 8.28 15.99
C ASN A 261 -5.69 8.10 14.48
N ILE A 262 -4.96 9.00 13.84
CA ILE A 262 -4.71 9.03 12.40
C ILE A 262 -3.36 8.41 12.05
N PHE A 263 -2.45 8.36 13.02
CA PHE A 263 -1.09 7.88 12.80
C PHE A 263 -1.06 6.38 12.50
N PRO A 264 -0.38 5.95 11.42
CA PRO A 264 -0.26 4.54 11.07
C PRO A 264 0.78 3.83 11.96
N TYR A 265 0.37 3.38 13.14
CA TYR A 265 1.27 2.80 14.17
C TYR A 265 2.15 1.64 13.69
N PHE A 266 1.76 0.91 12.64
CA PHE A 266 2.59 -0.15 12.09
C PHE A 266 3.93 0.36 11.51
N VAL A 267 4.03 1.66 11.19
CA VAL A 267 5.29 2.31 10.79
C VAL A 267 6.31 2.29 11.94
N LEU A 268 5.85 2.46 13.18
CA LEU A 268 6.74 2.35 14.35
C LEU A 268 7.27 0.92 14.51
N GLY A 269 6.42 -0.09 14.25
CA GLY A 269 6.85 -1.49 14.24
C GLY A 269 7.91 -1.74 13.15
N PHE A 270 7.72 -1.18 11.96
CA PHE A 270 8.70 -1.27 10.86
C PHE A 270 10.06 -0.65 11.24
N ILE A 271 10.05 0.56 11.81
CA ILE A 271 11.27 1.23 12.32
C ILE A 271 11.91 0.39 13.43
N GLY A 272 11.11 -0.19 14.33
CA GLY A 272 11.59 -1.10 15.37
C GLY A 272 12.35 -2.30 14.80
N MET A 273 11.89 -2.89 13.69
CA MET A 273 12.59 -3.98 13.02
C MET A 273 13.92 -3.56 12.38
N ILE A 274 14.00 -2.34 11.83
CA ILE A 274 15.27 -1.77 11.36
C ILE A 274 16.27 -1.62 12.50
N ILE A 275 15.81 -1.13 13.66
CA ILE A 275 16.66 -0.98 14.87
C ILE A 275 17.12 -2.36 15.36
N LEU A 276 16.22 -3.34 15.45
CA LEU A 276 16.56 -4.71 15.84
C LEU A 276 17.61 -5.33 14.93
N ARG A 277 17.51 -5.11 13.61
CA ARG A 277 18.53 -5.53 12.65
C ARG A 277 19.89 -4.91 12.96
N ASN A 278 19.94 -3.61 13.20
CA ASN A 278 21.18 -2.91 13.50
C ASN A 278 21.85 -3.44 14.78
N ILE A 279 21.05 -3.66 15.84
CA ILE A 279 21.54 -4.24 17.09
C ILE A 279 22.08 -5.66 16.86
N GLY A 280 21.35 -6.48 16.09
CA GLY A 280 21.76 -7.82 15.75
C GLY A 280 23.09 -7.83 14.99
N ASP A 281 23.22 -7.01 13.95
CA ASP A 281 24.44 -6.91 13.14
C ASP A 281 25.66 -6.47 14.00
N GLN A 282 25.47 -5.55 14.95
CA GLN A 282 26.54 -5.13 15.88
C GLN A 282 26.96 -6.25 16.83
N ILE A 283 26.00 -6.97 17.43
CA ILE A 283 26.30 -8.09 18.33
C ILE A 283 27.04 -9.21 17.60
N PHE A 284 26.60 -9.56 16.37
CA PHE A 284 27.28 -10.59 15.58
C PHE A 284 28.67 -10.17 15.08
N ALA A 285 28.88 -8.88 14.78
CA ALA A 285 30.19 -8.36 14.44
C ALA A 285 31.17 -8.49 15.60
N THR A 286 30.76 -8.12 16.80
CA THR A 286 31.59 -8.23 18.02
C THR A 286 31.92 -9.68 18.37
N TYR A 287 30.99 -10.62 18.11
CA TYR A 287 31.21 -12.05 18.41
C TYR A 287 32.14 -12.76 17.41
N ASN A 288 32.35 -12.22 16.22
CA ASN A 288 33.24 -12.79 15.21
C ASN A 288 34.64 -12.16 15.20
N GLU A 289 34.90 -11.15 16.05
CA GLU A 289 36.21 -10.53 16.25
C GLU A 289 36.96 -11.11 17.46
N ASP A 290 36.30 -11.96 18.30
CA ASP A 290 36.90 -12.76 19.38
C ASP A 290 37.11 -14.22 18.91
#